data_482108e0115ce56222878de0b6b0b624
#
_entry.id   482108e0115ce56222878de0b6b0b624
#
_cell.length_a   1.000
_cell.length_b   1.000
_cell.length_c   1.000
_cell.angle_alpha   90.00
_cell.angle_beta   90.00
_cell.angle_gamma   90.00
#
_symmetry.space_group_name_H-M   'P 1'
#
loop_
_entity.id
_entity.type
_entity.pdbx_description
1 polymer ?
#
loop_
_entity_poly.entity_id
_entity_poly.type
_entity_poly.pdbx_seq_one_letter_code
_entity_poly.pdbx_strand_id
1 'polypeptide(L)'
;MSEAKAKYLAAKAAFEETYEKHLQNGVEFISDQVFIDPEVEIAPGAVILPGCILRGKTVIGANCVIGPNTLLENTIVEAGSTVNASQCYDSHLGPNNKIGPFTHVRTGTVTDEGVHLGAYVETKNANFAEGNTVSHLTYIDDADVGKYCNFGCGTVTCNY
;
A
#
# COMPACT_ATOMS: atom_id res chain seq x y z
N MET A 1 35.25 5.97 13.47
CA MET A 1 34.10 5.45 12.70
C MET A 1 33.57 6.58 11.83
N SER A 2 33.31 6.34 10.54
CA SER A 2 32.77 7.40 9.65
C SER A 2 31.34 7.78 10.05
N GLU A 3 30.95 9.03 9.77
CA GLU A 3 29.58 9.53 10.03
C GLU A 3 28.52 8.67 9.32
N ALA A 4 28.79 8.26 8.07
CA ALA A 4 27.90 7.39 7.31
C ALA A 4 27.69 6.03 7.99
N LYS A 5 28.76 5.44 8.56
CA LYS A 5 28.66 4.19 9.29
C LYS A 5 27.86 4.34 10.59
N ALA A 6 28.03 5.48 11.28
CA ALA A 6 27.27 5.77 12.49
C ALA A 6 25.77 5.92 12.18
N LYS A 7 25.42 6.65 11.13
CA LYS A 7 24.02 6.79 10.65
C LYS A 7 23.42 5.43 10.28
N TYR A 8 24.16 4.61 9.54
CA TYR A 8 23.70 3.27 9.17
C TYR A 8 23.42 2.39 10.38
N LEU A 9 24.33 2.37 11.38
CA LEU A 9 24.16 1.56 12.58
C LEU A 9 22.97 2.04 13.43
N ALA A 10 22.75 3.34 13.54
CA ALA A 10 21.59 3.89 14.23
C ALA A 10 20.28 3.54 13.52
N ALA A 11 20.23 3.66 12.19
CA ALA A 11 19.07 3.26 11.39
C ALA A 11 18.78 1.76 11.50
N LYS A 12 19.82 0.93 11.50
CA LYS A 12 19.69 -0.52 11.67
C LYS A 12 19.12 -0.87 13.04
N ALA A 13 19.59 -0.25 14.11
CA ALA A 13 19.08 -0.49 15.46
C ALA A 13 17.61 -0.08 15.59
N ALA A 14 17.23 1.08 15.04
CA ALA A 14 15.83 1.54 15.02
C ALA A 14 14.93 0.60 14.21
N PHE A 15 15.41 0.07 13.11
CA PHE A 15 14.71 -0.94 12.32
C PHE A 15 14.51 -2.24 13.12
N GLU A 16 15.56 -2.76 13.76
CA GLU A 16 15.49 -3.98 14.56
C GLU A 16 14.45 -3.86 15.70
N GLU A 17 14.41 -2.71 16.37
CA GLU A 17 13.41 -2.43 17.42
C GLU A 17 11.99 -2.40 16.84
N THR A 18 11.78 -1.71 15.73
CA THR A 18 10.49 -1.60 15.05
C THR A 18 10.01 -2.96 14.56
N TYR A 19 10.89 -3.72 13.93
CA TYR A 19 10.62 -5.06 13.43
C TYR A 19 10.19 -6.02 14.54
N GLU A 20 10.96 -6.05 15.64
CA GLU A 20 10.67 -6.90 16.82
C GLU A 20 9.32 -6.52 17.46
N LYS A 21 9.01 -5.23 17.58
CA LYS A 21 7.72 -4.75 18.07
C LYS A 21 6.55 -5.33 17.26
N HIS A 22 6.66 -5.34 15.94
CA HIS A 22 5.59 -5.86 15.08
C HIS A 22 5.50 -7.38 15.15
N LEU A 23 6.63 -8.10 15.22
CA LEU A 23 6.63 -9.55 15.45
C LEU A 23 5.89 -9.92 16.74
N GLN A 24 6.20 -9.22 17.83
CA GLN A 24 5.54 -9.44 19.14
C GLN A 24 4.04 -9.10 19.11
N ASN A 25 3.65 -8.18 18.23
CA ASN A 25 2.24 -7.81 18.00
C ASN A 25 1.48 -8.80 17.09
N GLY A 26 2.11 -9.87 16.62
CA GLY A 26 1.46 -10.89 15.80
C GLY A 26 1.39 -10.57 14.30
N VAL A 27 2.31 -9.74 13.83
CA VAL A 27 2.55 -9.53 12.38
C VAL A 27 3.44 -10.66 11.86
N GLU A 28 3.08 -11.26 10.73
CA GLU A 28 3.87 -12.28 10.08
C GLU A 28 4.80 -11.66 9.03
N PHE A 29 6.10 -11.90 9.16
CA PHE A 29 7.10 -11.52 8.16
C PHE A 29 7.66 -12.78 7.51
N ILE A 30 7.64 -12.84 6.19
CA ILE A 30 8.22 -13.97 5.45
C ILE A 30 9.75 -13.84 5.34
N SER A 31 10.28 -12.63 5.51
CA SER A 31 11.72 -12.33 5.47
C SER A 31 12.00 -11.02 6.20
N ASP A 32 13.23 -10.84 6.66
CA ASP A 32 13.76 -9.58 7.19
C ASP A 32 14.15 -8.56 6.11
N GLN A 33 13.99 -8.91 4.83
CA GLN A 33 14.24 -8.02 3.69
C GLN A 33 13.09 -7.02 3.49
N VAL A 34 12.85 -6.23 4.49
CA VAL A 34 11.81 -5.18 4.52
C VAL A 34 12.39 -3.92 5.15
N PHE A 35 11.79 -2.77 4.83
CA PHE A 35 12.09 -1.52 5.51
C PHE A 35 10.80 -0.96 6.14
N ILE A 36 10.86 -0.61 7.41
CA ILE A 36 9.70 -0.12 8.17
C ILE A 36 10.11 1.11 8.98
N ASP A 37 9.50 2.24 8.69
CA ASP A 37 9.68 3.44 9.53
C ASP A 37 9.05 3.23 10.92
N PRO A 38 9.60 3.86 11.98
CA PRO A 38 9.11 3.69 13.35
C PRO A 38 7.65 4.13 13.58
N GLU A 39 7.12 5.02 12.74
CA GLU A 39 5.74 5.53 12.83
C GLU A 39 4.71 4.61 12.16
N VAL A 40 5.14 3.59 11.42
CA VAL A 40 4.25 2.64 10.76
C VAL A 40 3.51 1.79 11.79
N GLU A 41 2.22 1.65 11.61
CA GLU A 41 1.37 0.78 12.41
C GLU A 41 0.91 -0.43 11.60
N ILE A 42 1.07 -1.63 12.16
CA ILE A 42 0.64 -2.87 11.50
C ILE A 42 -0.19 -3.68 12.49
N ALA A 43 -1.41 -3.99 12.11
CA ALA A 43 -2.31 -4.78 12.95
C ALA A 43 -1.93 -6.28 12.97
N PRO A 44 -2.29 -7.01 14.04
CA PRO A 44 -2.10 -8.45 14.13
C PRO A 44 -2.73 -9.22 12.96
N GLY A 45 -2.08 -10.30 12.54
CA GLY A 45 -2.54 -11.15 11.44
C GLY A 45 -2.21 -10.62 10.04
N ALA A 46 -1.63 -9.43 9.93
CA ALA A 46 -1.09 -8.97 8.66
C ALA A 46 0.16 -9.77 8.26
N VAL A 47 0.34 -10.01 6.97
CA VAL A 47 1.49 -10.72 6.39
C VAL A 47 2.28 -9.76 5.51
N ILE A 48 3.57 -9.62 5.78
CA ILE A 48 4.48 -8.75 5.03
C ILE A 48 5.48 -9.62 4.26
N LEU A 49 5.45 -9.48 2.94
CA LEU A 49 6.31 -10.22 2.02
C LEU A 49 7.63 -9.48 1.75
N PRO A 50 8.67 -10.15 1.25
CA PRO A 50 9.97 -9.54 1.00
C PRO A 50 9.95 -8.34 0.06
N GLY A 51 10.86 -7.41 0.26
CA GLY A 51 11.06 -6.23 -0.57
C GLY A 51 10.06 -5.10 -0.30
N CYS A 52 9.27 -5.18 0.77
CA CYS A 52 8.37 -4.10 1.13
C CYS A 52 9.12 -2.92 1.76
N ILE A 53 8.68 -1.71 1.42
CA ILE A 53 9.14 -0.45 2.00
C ILE A 53 7.91 0.26 2.56
N LEU A 54 7.83 0.32 3.89
CA LEU A 54 6.69 0.91 4.61
C LEU A 54 7.16 2.19 5.30
N ARG A 55 6.62 3.34 4.91
CA ARG A 55 7.13 4.64 5.30
C ARG A 55 6.09 5.58 5.89
N GLY A 56 6.59 6.52 6.66
CA GLY A 56 5.80 7.61 7.21
C GLY A 56 4.67 7.10 8.11
N LYS A 57 3.50 7.72 8.02
CA LYS A 57 2.31 7.39 8.82
C LYS A 57 1.45 6.30 8.16
N THR A 58 2.07 5.29 7.60
CA THR A 58 1.36 4.16 7.00
C THR A 58 0.70 3.30 8.08
N VAL A 59 -0.55 2.92 7.84
CA VAL A 59 -1.34 2.04 8.72
C VAL A 59 -1.82 0.84 7.92
N ILE A 60 -1.53 -0.36 8.40
CA ILE A 60 -1.93 -1.62 7.77
C ILE A 60 -2.88 -2.36 8.70
N GLY A 61 -4.10 -2.60 8.24
CA GLY A 61 -5.17 -3.29 8.95
C GLY A 61 -4.93 -4.79 9.11
N ALA A 62 -5.77 -5.41 9.92
CA ALA A 62 -5.69 -6.84 10.21
C ALA A 62 -5.89 -7.70 8.96
N ASN A 63 -5.18 -8.83 8.90
CA ASN A 63 -5.29 -9.81 7.81
C ASN A 63 -5.00 -9.25 6.42
N CYS A 64 -4.28 -8.15 6.31
CA CYS A 64 -3.75 -7.66 5.05
C CYS A 64 -2.58 -8.53 4.58
N VAL A 65 -2.38 -8.61 3.27
CA VAL A 65 -1.17 -9.18 2.67
C VAL A 65 -0.47 -8.11 1.85
N ILE A 66 0.72 -7.71 2.27
CA ILE A 66 1.48 -6.64 1.63
C ILE A 66 2.75 -7.20 1.00
N GLY A 67 2.93 -6.91 -0.27
CA GLY A 67 4.10 -7.35 -1.04
C GLY A 67 3.80 -8.47 -2.03
N PRO A 68 4.88 -9.02 -2.64
CA PRO A 68 6.26 -8.55 -2.50
C PRO A 68 6.52 -7.21 -3.18
N ASN A 69 7.70 -6.60 -2.92
CA ASN A 69 8.19 -5.41 -3.64
C ASN A 69 7.16 -4.27 -3.69
N THR A 70 6.54 -3.97 -2.56
CA THR A 70 5.50 -2.95 -2.42
C THR A 70 6.03 -1.77 -1.61
N LEU A 71 5.76 -0.55 -2.08
CA LEU A 71 6.05 0.66 -1.34
C LEU A 71 4.75 1.31 -0.90
N LEU A 72 4.61 1.55 0.40
CA LEU A 72 3.52 2.31 0.99
C LEU A 72 4.10 3.51 1.76
N GLU A 73 3.66 4.71 1.43
CA GLU A 73 4.05 5.92 2.13
C GLU A 73 2.81 6.73 2.52
N ASN A 74 2.65 7.04 3.80
CA ASN A 74 1.50 7.75 4.35
C ASN A 74 0.15 7.18 3.87
N THR A 75 0.06 5.86 3.77
CA THR A 75 -1.09 5.17 3.17
C THR A 75 -1.79 4.32 4.23
N ILE A 76 -3.11 4.43 4.29
CA ILE A 76 -3.96 3.57 5.10
C ILE A 76 -4.44 2.41 4.23
N VAL A 77 -4.23 1.19 4.70
CA VAL A 77 -4.75 -0.04 4.08
C VAL A 77 -5.64 -0.74 5.08
N GLU A 78 -6.94 -0.74 4.84
CA GLU A 78 -7.91 -1.36 5.74
C GLU A 78 -7.91 -2.89 5.65
N ALA A 79 -8.52 -3.52 6.65
CA ALA A 79 -8.47 -4.97 6.89
C ALA A 79 -8.83 -5.83 5.68
N GLY A 80 -8.17 -6.98 5.56
CA GLY A 80 -8.43 -7.99 4.52
C GLY A 80 -7.94 -7.61 3.12
N SER A 81 -7.27 -6.48 2.97
CA SER A 81 -6.80 -5.99 1.68
C SER A 81 -5.46 -6.60 1.27
N THR A 82 -5.22 -6.69 -0.03
CA THR A 82 -3.94 -7.12 -0.60
C THR A 82 -3.33 -6.02 -1.44
N VAL A 83 -2.03 -5.75 -1.25
CA VAL A 83 -1.27 -4.80 -2.08
C VAL A 83 -0.02 -5.51 -2.59
N ASN A 84 0.02 -5.79 -3.88
CA ASN A 84 1.04 -6.61 -4.51
C ASN A 84 1.88 -5.81 -5.50
N ALA A 85 3.21 -5.81 -5.35
CA ALA A 85 4.18 -5.22 -6.28
C ALA A 85 3.77 -3.83 -6.79
N SER A 86 3.32 -2.97 -5.91
CA SER A 86 2.70 -1.69 -6.23
C SER A 86 3.28 -0.55 -5.39
N GLN A 87 3.01 0.68 -5.81
CA GLN A 87 3.40 1.87 -5.06
C GLN A 87 2.16 2.70 -4.71
N CYS A 88 1.99 3.01 -3.42
CA CYS A 88 0.87 3.80 -2.93
C CYS A 88 1.37 4.96 -2.07
N TYR A 89 0.86 6.15 -2.34
CA TYR A 89 1.26 7.38 -1.66
C TYR A 89 0.04 8.18 -1.19
N ASP A 90 0.07 8.67 0.04
CA ASP A 90 -0.91 9.58 0.64
C ASP A 90 -2.36 9.21 0.26
N SER A 91 -2.72 7.93 0.44
CA SER A 91 -3.99 7.36 -0.02
C SER A 91 -4.68 6.54 1.07
N HIS A 92 -5.97 6.27 0.88
CA HIS A 92 -6.76 5.45 1.79
C HIS A 92 -7.42 4.32 1.02
N LEU A 93 -6.97 3.11 1.26
CA LEU A 93 -7.48 1.90 0.66
C LEU A 93 -8.44 1.19 1.63
N GLY A 94 -9.70 1.11 1.24
CA GLY A 94 -10.75 0.49 2.03
C GLY A 94 -10.59 -1.01 2.25
N PRO A 95 -11.52 -1.64 2.97
CA PRO A 95 -11.41 -3.06 3.32
C PRO A 95 -11.58 -3.98 2.10
N ASN A 96 -10.96 -5.16 2.17
CA ASN A 96 -11.09 -6.20 1.14
C ASN A 96 -10.70 -5.74 -0.27
N ASN A 97 -9.85 -4.75 -0.39
CA ASN A 97 -9.34 -4.27 -1.68
C ASN A 97 -8.28 -5.21 -2.26
N LYS A 98 -8.15 -5.20 -3.58
CA LYS A 98 -7.08 -5.90 -4.31
C LYS A 98 -6.32 -4.90 -5.16
N ILE A 99 -5.09 -4.58 -4.77
CA ILE A 99 -4.24 -3.61 -5.45
C ILE A 99 -3.04 -4.32 -6.06
N GLY A 100 -2.84 -4.11 -7.34
CA GLY A 100 -1.69 -4.68 -8.05
C GLY A 100 -2.00 -5.93 -8.89
N PRO A 101 -0.93 -6.48 -9.48
CA PRO A 101 0.44 -5.98 -9.43
C PRO A 101 0.67 -4.74 -10.31
N PHE A 102 1.76 -4.00 -10.04
CA PHE A 102 2.21 -2.85 -10.85
C PHE A 102 1.18 -1.72 -10.94
N THR A 103 0.53 -1.43 -9.83
CA THR A 103 -0.40 -0.32 -9.69
C THR A 103 0.33 0.88 -9.07
N HIS A 104 0.04 2.08 -9.56
CA HIS A 104 0.52 3.32 -8.98
C HIS A 104 -0.66 4.12 -8.41
N VAL A 105 -0.82 4.02 -7.11
CA VAL A 105 -1.86 4.77 -6.38
C VAL A 105 -1.23 6.06 -5.85
N ARG A 106 -1.65 7.17 -6.41
CA ARG A 106 -1.10 8.50 -6.08
C ARG A 106 -1.98 9.23 -5.07
N THR A 107 -1.38 10.29 -4.52
CA THR A 107 -1.99 11.19 -3.53
C THR A 107 -3.46 11.49 -3.79
N GLY A 108 -4.27 11.41 -2.73
CA GLY A 108 -5.69 11.75 -2.78
C GLY A 108 -6.60 10.65 -3.32
N THR A 109 -6.07 9.46 -3.56
CA THR A 109 -6.91 8.31 -3.92
C THR A 109 -7.55 7.71 -2.67
N VAL A 110 -8.87 7.53 -2.73
CA VAL A 110 -9.67 6.87 -1.69
C VAL A 110 -10.50 5.76 -2.34
N THR A 111 -10.49 4.58 -1.73
CA THR A 111 -11.31 3.47 -2.18
C THR A 111 -12.21 2.97 -1.07
N ASP A 112 -13.45 2.62 -1.39
CA ASP A 112 -14.35 1.90 -0.49
C ASP A 112 -14.07 0.39 -0.51
N GLU A 113 -14.98 -0.40 0.04
CA GLU A 113 -14.85 -1.85 0.14
C GLU A 113 -14.81 -2.57 -1.22
N GLY A 114 -13.94 -3.58 -1.34
CA GLY A 114 -13.94 -4.53 -2.46
C GLY A 114 -13.49 -3.94 -3.80
N VAL A 115 -12.76 -2.83 -3.80
CA VAL A 115 -12.22 -2.24 -5.02
C VAL A 115 -11.01 -3.02 -5.52
N HIS A 116 -10.95 -3.25 -6.83
CA HIS A 116 -9.84 -3.87 -7.52
C HIS A 116 -9.15 -2.88 -8.46
N LEU A 117 -7.91 -2.51 -8.16
CA LEU A 117 -7.02 -1.74 -9.03
C LEU A 117 -5.90 -2.66 -9.51
N GLY A 118 -5.96 -3.07 -10.76
CA GLY A 118 -5.09 -4.12 -11.32
C GLY A 118 -3.84 -3.58 -12.03
N ALA A 119 -3.30 -4.41 -12.92
CA ALA A 119 -2.00 -4.17 -13.53
C ALA A 119 -1.95 -2.91 -14.39
N TYR A 120 -0.91 -2.10 -14.16
CA TYR A 120 -0.66 -0.85 -14.90
C TYR A 120 -1.81 0.16 -14.79
N VAL A 121 -2.49 0.15 -13.65
CA VAL A 121 -3.47 1.17 -13.29
C VAL A 121 -2.76 2.27 -12.52
N GLU A 122 -3.01 3.51 -12.91
CA GLU A 122 -2.57 4.70 -12.18
C GLU A 122 -3.79 5.52 -11.75
N THR A 123 -3.81 5.94 -10.50
CA THR A 123 -4.89 6.77 -9.94
C THR A 123 -4.32 7.97 -9.19
N LYS A 124 -5.03 9.10 -9.21
CA LYS A 124 -4.69 10.29 -8.44
C LYS A 124 -5.97 11.06 -8.12
N ASN A 125 -6.07 11.58 -6.91
CA ASN A 125 -7.20 12.42 -6.49
C ASN A 125 -8.56 11.83 -6.94
N ALA A 126 -8.76 10.53 -6.75
CA ALA A 126 -9.92 9.80 -7.23
C ALA A 126 -10.59 9.02 -6.10
N ASN A 127 -11.91 9.08 -6.06
CA ASN A 127 -12.75 8.37 -5.10
C ASN A 127 -13.45 7.20 -5.80
N PHE A 128 -13.23 6.00 -5.32
CA PHE A 128 -13.87 4.79 -5.83
C PHE A 128 -14.86 4.25 -4.80
N ALA A 129 -16.14 4.32 -5.11
CA ALA A 129 -17.16 3.66 -4.30
C ALA A 129 -17.02 2.12 -4.36
N GLU A 130 -17.79 1.43 -3.55
CA GLU A 130 -17.75 -0.02 -3.36
C GLU A 130 -17.75 -0.83 -4.67
N GLY A 131 -16.94 -1.89 -4.72
CA GLY A 131 -16.99 -2.94 -5.73
C GLY A 131 -16.53 -2.55 -7.14
N ASN A 132 -15.80 -1.45 -7.26
CA ASN A 132 -15.24 -1.03 -8.56
C ASN A 132 -14.13 -1.97 -9.03
N THR A 133 -14.07 -2.23 -10.33
CA THR A 133 -13.04 -3.02 -10.97
C THR A 133 -12.34 -2.22 -12.08
N VAL A 134 -11.05 -2.00 -11.92
CA VAL A 134 -10.15 -1.34 -12.88
C VAL A 134 -8.98 -2.29 -13.12
N SER A 135 -9.12 -3.24 -14.03
CA SER A 135 -8.21 -4.39 -14.10
C SER A 135 -6.90 -4.11 -14.82
N HIS A 136 -6.87 -3.24 -15.84
CA HIS A 136 -5.72 -3.15 -16.74
C HIS A 136 -5.53 -1.77 -17.35
N LEU A 137 -4.26 -1.31 -17.40
CA LEU A 137 -3.76 -0.22 -18.23
C LEU A 137 -4.75 0.96 -18.30
N THR A 138 -4.99 1.61 -17.20
CA THR A 138 -6.01 2.64 -17.05
C THR A 138 -5.46 3.80 -16.22
N TYR A 139 -5.81 5.03 -16.60
CA TYR A 139 -5.49 6.22 -15.82
C TYR A 139 -6.78 6.91 -15.37
N ILE A 140 -6.95 7.06 -14.06
CA ILE A 140 -8.10 7.74 -13.45
C ILE A 140 -7.62 8.83 -12.51
N ASP A 141 -7.93 10.07 -12.86
CA ASP A 141 -7.56 11.26 -12.11
C ASP A 141 -8.76 12.20 -11.94
N ASP A 142 -8.81 12.92 -10.81
CA ASP A 142 -9.85 13.90 -10.47
C ASP A 142 -11.29 13.37 -10.72
N ALA A 143 -11.59 12.19 -10.20
CA ALA A 143 -12.83 11.49 -10.51
C ALA A 143 -13.54 10.92 -9.28
N ASP A 144 -14.87 11.04 -9.26
CA ASP A 144 -15.74 10.33 -8.34
C ASP A 144 -16.43 9.18 -9.07
N VAL A 145 -16.09 7.94 -8.72
CA VAL A 145 -16.57 6.72 -9.38
C VAL A 145 -17.68 6.09 -8.53
N GLY A 146 -18.85 5.95 -9.11
CA GLY A 146 -20.00 5.28 -8.46
C GLY A 146 -19.74 3.80 -8.20
N LYS A 147 -20.67 3.12 -7.52
CA LYS A 147 -20.51 1.71 -7.15
C LYS A 147 -20.53 0.76 -8.35
N TYR A 148 -19.79 -0.35 -8.22
CA TYR A 148 -19.81 -1.50 -9.13
C TYR A 148 -19.53 -1.16 -10.61
N CYS A 149 -18.73 -0.14 -10.87
CA CYS A 149 -18.27 0.18 -12.22
C CYS A 149 -17.16 -0.79 -12.63
N ASN A 150 -17.12 -1.12 -13.90
CA ASN A 150 -16.05 -1.91 -14.51
C ASN A 150 -15.42 -1.12 -15.67
N PHE A 151 -14.12 -0.84 -15.55
CA PHE A 151 -13.39 -0.05 -16.54
C PHE A 151 -12.70 -0.96 -17.55
N GLY A 152 -12.95 -0.69 -18.85
CA GLY A 152 -12.24 -1.37 -19.91
C GLY A 152 -10.78 -0.95 -19.99
N CYS A 153 -9.94 -1.85 -20.48
CA CYS A 153 -8.52 -1.60 -20.72
C CYS A 153 -8.30 -0.38 -21.62
N GLY A 154 -7.35 0.48 -21.25
CA GLY A 154 -7.02 1.69 -22.00
C GLY A 154 -7.92 2.89 -21.70
N THR A 155 -8.76 2.81 -20.68
CA THR A 155 -9.55 3.97 -20.24
C THR A 155 -8.63 5.05 -19.67
N VAL A 156 -8.86 6.29 -20.07
CA VAL A 156 -8.15 7.48 -19.56
C VAL A 156 -9.16 8.57 -19.26
N THR A 157 -9.16 9.10 -18.04
CA THR A 157 -9.89 10.34 -17.73
C THR A 157 -9.08 11.52 -18.26
N CYS A 158 -9.73 12.40 -19.01
CA CYS A 158 -9.08 13.56 -19.61
C CYS A 158 -9.28 14.77 -18.70
N ASN A 159 -8.27 15.06 -17.89
CA ASN A 159 -8.26 16.21 -16.99
C ASN A 159 -7.17 17.20 -17.41
N TYR A 160 -7.34 18.46 -17.02
CA TYR A 160 -6.34 19.52 -17.25
C TYR A 160 -5.56 19.84 -15.98
#